data_005380f2276d39c9193501eb70a8204d
#
_entry.id   005380f2276d39c9193501eb70a8204d
#
_cell.length_a   1.000
_cell.length_b   1.000
_cell.length_c   1.000
_cell.angle_alpha   90.00
_cell.angle_beta   90.00
_cell.angle_gamma   90.00
#
_symmetry.space_group_name_H-M   'P 1'
#
loop_
_entity.id
_entity.type
_entity.pdbx_description
1 polymer ?
#
loop_
_entity_poly.entity_id
_entity_poly.type
_entity_poly.pdbx_seq_one_letter_code
_entity_poly.pdbx_strand_id
1 'polypeptide(L)'
;EMFTKYFTGQAYLARLTRDEALNCPVSNVTFEPGCRNNWHSHTGGQLLVAVSGRGYYQAKGEPARELLPGDVVEIGPGVVHWHGAAPDSWFSHLAVETNPQTNRNTWLEPVDDAQYAAATAPAAAVVPQLGAEALRNRAELFSGDASGLGATDPELIEIFDNFAFGEVAGYGDLDTPTRMMCILASCIAAQGQAEFRTMLAGALNAGVTPVEAKEVLYQAVPYVGMAKVLDFVHIANDVLVTRGVALPLEGQSTTSPGTRFERGLAVQKAIFGAGHI
;
A
#
# COMPACT_ATOMS: atom_id res chain seq x y z
N GLU A 1 37.58 19.33 -9.74
CA GLU A 1 37.31 20.69 -10.32
C GLU A 1 36.98 20.70 -11.84
N MET A 2 37.40 19.70 -12.62
CA MET A 2 37.23 19.70 -14.09
C MET A 2 35.80 19.36 -14.57
N PHE A 3 34.98 18.74 -13.74
CA PHE A 3 33.62 18.30 -14.11
C PHE A 3 32.49 19.15 -13.56
N THR A 4 32.74 20.06 -12.61
CA THR A 4 31.70 20.89 -11.96
C THR A 4 30.83 21.70 -12.91
N LYS A 5 31.35 22.09 -14.09
CA LYS A 5 30.60 22.83 -15.10
C LYS A 5 29.50 22.00 -15.82
N TYR A 6 29.47 20.69 -15.62
CA TYR A 6 28.49 19.80 -16.25
C TYR A 6 27.49 19.23 -15.29
N PHE A 7 27.49 19.73 -14.04
CA PHE A 7 26.58 19.30 -12.98
C PHE A 7 25.92 20.49 -12.30
N THR A 8 24.65 20.35 -11.98
CA THR A 8 23.97 21.24 -11.04
C THR A 8 24.01 20.53 -9.68
N GLY A 9 24.61 21.15 -8.65
CA GLY A 9 24.87 20.51 -7.36
C GLY A 9 26.22 19.79 -7.30
N GLN A 10 26.41 18.96 -6.27
CA GLN A 10 27.68 18.29 -5.99
C GLN A 10 27.63 16.81 -6.35
N ALA A 11 28.60 16.37 -7.15
CA ALA A 11 28.82 14.98 -7.51
C ALA A 11 30.25 14.54 -7.20
N TYR A 12 30.40 13.25 -6.93
CA TYR A 12 31.67 12.60 -6.66
C TYR A 12 31.90 11.48 -7.66
N LEU A 13 33.10 11.41 -8.23
CA LEU A 13 33.46 10.40 -9.22
C LEU A 13 34.69 9.64 -8.76
N ALA A 14 34.58 8.32 -8.72
CA ALA A 14 35.70 7.41 -8.45
C ALA A 14 35.84 6.40 -9.60
N ARG A 15 36.98 6.43 -10.29
CA ARG A 15 37.30 5.42 -11.30
C ARG A 15 37.64 4.09 -10.61
N LEU A 16 36.89 3.04 -10.96
CA LEU A 16 37.05 1.72 -10.34
C LEU A 16 38.03 0.83 -11.13
N THR A 17 37.95 0.82 -12.47
CA THR A 17 38.85 0.07 -13.33
C THR A 17 40.09 0.91 -13.63
N ARG A 18 41.28 0.34 -13.35
CA ARG A 18 42.58 0.98 -13.58
C ARG A 18 43.41 0.32 -14.67
N ASP A 19 43.15 -0.98 -14.92
CA ASP A 19 43.83 -1.75 -15.96
C ASP A 19 43.17 -1.49 -17.30
N GLU A 20 43.87 -0.81 -18.18
CA GLU A 20 43.40 -0.48 -19.54
C GLU A 20 43.26 -1.71 -20.44
N ALA A 21 43.96 -2.81 -20.11
CA ALA A 21 43.86 -4.07 -20.86
C ALA A 21 42.47 -4.71 -20.72
N LEU A 22 41.71 -4.41 -19.65
CA LEU A 22 40.32 -4.87 -19.49
C LEU A 22 39.36 -4.24 -20.50
N ASN A 23 39.74 -3.10 -21.09
CA ASN A 23 38.91 -2.38 -22.08
C ASN A 23 37.47 -2.16 -21.61
N CYS A 24 37.26 -1.96 -20.33
CA CYS A 24 35.96 -1.79 -19.67
C CYS A 24 36.06 -0.70 -18.60
N PRO A 25 36.05 0.58 -18.95
CA PRO A 25 36.07 1.67 -17.97
C PRO A 25 34.79 1.66 -17.15
N VAL A 26 34.96 1.56 -15.83
CA VAL A 26 33.89 1.63 -14.85
C VAL A 26 34.20 2.73 -13.86
N SER A 27 33.25 3.61 -13.63
CA SER A 27 33.31 4.65 -12.59
C SER A 27 32.12 4.54 -11.67
N ASN A 28 32.36 4.74 -10.37
CA ASN A 28 31.29 5.01 -9.43
C ASN A 28 31.02 6.52 -9.42
N VAL A 29 29.79 6.92 -9.64
CA VAL A 29 29.35 8.32 -9.57
C VAL A 29 28.31 8.42 -8.47
N THR A 30 28.56 9.33 -7.52
CA THR A 30 27.65 9.59 -6.39
C THR A 30 27.19 11.04 -6.45
N PHE A 31 25.89 11.24 -6.36
CA PHE A 31 25.24 12.56 -6.37
C PHE A 31 24.65 12.87 -5.00
N GLU A 32 24.84 14.10 -4.53
CA GLU A 32 24.09 14.64 -3.39
C GLU A 32 22.61 14.84 -3.76
N PRO A 33 21.69 14.93 -2.78
CA PRO A 33 20.28 15.22 -3.04
C PRO A 33 20.10 16.45 -3.94
N GLY A 34 19.29 16.31 -4.98
CA GLY A 34 19.03 17.35 -5.97
C GLY A 34 20.10 17.53 -7.03
N CYS A 35 21.24 16.88 -6.92
CA CYS A 35 22.32 16.96 -7.91
C CYS A 35 21.98 16.16 -9.17
N ARG A 36 22.24 16.75 -10.33
CA ARG A 36 22.06 16.16 -11.64
C ARG A 36 23.13 16.62 -12.62
N ASN A 37 23.41 15.81 -13.64
CA ASN A 37 24.26 16.22 -14.74
C ASN A 37 23.47 16.97 -15.83
N ASN A 38 24.17 17.64 -16.69
CA ASN A 38 23.62 18.27 -17.90
C ASN A 38 23.12 17.19 -18.86
N TRP A 39 22.25 17.56 -19.80
CA TRP A 39 21.99 16.77 -20.98
C TRP A 39 23.30 16.41 -21.68
N HIS A 40 23.46 15.16 -22.04
CA HIS A 40 24.67 14.68 -22.73
C HIS A 40 24.39 13.41 -23.52
N SER A 41 25.35 13.02 -24.35
CA SER A 41 25.31 11.76 -25.07
C SER A 41 26.68 11.12 -25.17
N HIS A 42 26.69 9.82 -25.45
CA HIS A 42 27.89 9.01 -25.65
C HIS A 42 27.89 8.40 -27.04
N THR A 43 28.95 8.57 -27.81
CA THR A 43 29.04 7.95 -29.16
C THR A 43 29.11 6.44 -29.15
N GLY A 44 29.61 5.86 -28.03
CA GLY A 44 29.71 4.41 -27.86
C GLY A 44 28.59 3.79 -27.01
N GLY A 45 27.74 4.64 -26.41
CA GLY A 45 26.75 4.23 -25.41
C GLY A 45 27.29 4.13 -23.99
N GLN A 46 26.40 3.83 -23.04
CA GLN A 46 26.71 3.70 -21.61
C GLN A 46 25.75 2.72 -20.93
N LEU A 47 26.22 1.99 -19.95
CA LEU A 47 25.40 1.22 -19.03
C LEU A 47 25.44 1.88 -17.65
N LEU A 48 24.30 2.15 -17.03
CA LEU A 48 24.17 2.57 -15.65
C LEU A 48 23.66 1.44 -14.79
N VAL A 49 24.29 1.19 -13.65
CA VAL A 49 23.83 0.22 -12.65
C VAL A 49 23.66 0.97 -11.33
N ALA A 50 22.42 1.17 -10.89
CA ALA A 50 22.11 1.81 -9.63
C ALA A 50 22.57 0.93 -8.46
N VAL A 51 23.34 1.50 -7.51
CA VAL A 51 23.92 0.72 -6.39
C VAL A 51 23.47 1.21 -5.02
N SER A 52 23.06 2.48 -4.89
CA SER A 52 22.63 3.03 -3.59
C SER A 52 21.76 4.27 -3.76
N GLY A 53 20.84 4.46 -2.82
CA GLY A 53 19.95 5.62 -2.77
C GLY A 53 18.89 5.60 -3.84
N ARG A 54 18.38 6.79 -4.22
CA ARG A 54 17.29 6.97 -5.18
C ARG A 54 17.67 8.07 -6.18
N GLY A 55 17.55 7.77 -7.46
CA GLY A 55 17.88 8.70 -8.53
C GLY A 55 16.90 8.65 -9.68
N TYR A 56 17.21 9.42 -10.71
CA TYR A 56 16.40 9.52 -11.94
C TYR A 56 17.29 9.46 -13.18
N TYR A 57 16.73 8.91 -14.23
CA TYR A 57 17.25 8.91 -15.59
C TYR A 57 16.16 9.38 -16.54
N GLN A 58 16.54 10.16 -17.56
CA GLN A 58 15.61 10.55 -18.61
C GLN A 58 16.34 10.64 -19.96
N ALA A 59 15.84 9.93 -20.95
CA ALA A 59 16.18 10.17 -22.35
C ALA A 59 15.37 11.40 -22.87
N LYS A 60 15.97 12.20 -23.73
CA LYS A 60 15.32 13.43 -24.23
C LYS A 60 14.09 13.10 -25.05
N GLY A 61 12.94 13.64 -24.64
CA GLY A 61 11.64 13.36 -25.25
C GLY A 61 10.85 12.22 -24.63
N GLU A 62 11.45 11.47 -23.69
CA GLU A 62 10.80 10.39 -22.96
C GLU A 62 10.46 10.81 -21.51
N PRO A 63 9.51 10.12 -20.85
CA PRO A 63 9.29 10.29 -19.41
C PRO A 63 10.52 9.96 -18.58
N ALA A 64 10.72 10.66 -17.48
CA ALA A 64 11.77 10.31 -16.52
C ALA A 64 11.44 8.98 -15.83
N ARG A 65 12.49 8.18 -15.58
CA ARG A 65 12.42 6.91 -14.84
C ARG A 65 13.15 7.04 -13.52
N GLU A 66 12.49 6.69 -12.42
CA GLU A 66 13.12 6.52 -11.12
C GLU A 66 14.06 5.32 -11.13
N LEU A 67 15.19 5.43 -10.43
CA LEU A 67 16.21 4.39 -10.31
C LEU A 67 16.42 4.05 -8.84
N LEU A 68 16.27 2.76 -8.52
CA LEU A 68 16.53 2.17 -7.22
C LEU A 68 17.71 1.19 -7.29
N PRO A 69 18.36 0.84 -6.18
CA PRO A 69 19.47 -0.12 -6.17
C PRO A 69 19.09 -1.45 -6.85
N GLY A 70 19.91 -1.86 -7.81
CA GLY A 70 19.67 -3.02 -8.66
C GLY A 70 19.11 -2.70 -10.05
N ASP A 71 18.58 -1.49 -10.26
CA ASP A 71 18.13 -1.06 -11.59
C ASP A 71 19.29 -0.89 -12.56
N VAL A 72 19.05 -1.27 -13.81
CA VAL A 72 19.99 -1.12 -14.92
C VAL A 72 19.35 -0.29 -16.02
N VAL A 73 20.12 0.64 -16.57
CA VAL A 73 19.74 1.44 -17.74
C VAL A 73 20.75 1.21 -18.86
N GLU A 74 20.27 0.70 -19.98
CA GLU A 74 21.04 0.57 -21.21
C GLU A 74 20.87 1.82 -22.07
N ILE A 75 21.93 2.59 -22.24
CA ILE A 75 21.91 3.85 -22.99
C ILE A 75 22.63 3.61 -24.32
N GLY A 76 21.85 3.57 -25.39
CA GLY A 76 22.38 3.35 -26.73
C GLY A 76 23.27 4.51 -27.23
N PRO A 77 24.11 4.24 -28.26
CA PRO A 77 24.94 5.27 -28.88
C PRO A 77 24.12 6.47 -29.36
N GLY A 78 24.57 7.68 -28.98
CA GLY A 78 23.95 8.94 -29.40
C GLY A 78 22.69 9.35 -28.67
N VAL A 79 22.15 8.52 -27.76
CA VAL A 79 20.97 8.87 -26.97
C VAL A 79 21.30 10.07 -26.06
N VAL A 80 20.58 11.15 -26.23
CA VAL A 80 20.68 12.34 -25.36
C VAL A 80 19.89 12.08 -24.08
N HIS A 81 20.56 12.19 -22.94
CA HIS A 81 19.98 11.88 -21.65
C HIS A 81 20.61 12.69 -20.53
N TRP A 82 19.99 12.63 -19.37
CA TRP A 82 20.55 13.06 -18.09
C TRP A 82 20.22 12.01 -17.01
N HIS A 83 20.98 12.07 -15.91
CA HIS A 83 20.71 11.33 -14.69
C HIS A 83 21.19 12.12 -13.47
N GLY A 84 20.64 11.79 -12.29
CA GLY A 84 20.95 12.49 -11.05
C GLY A 84 20.26 11.88 -9.86
N ALA A 85 20.50 12.46 -8.68
CA ALA A 85 19.84 12.10 -7.43
C ALA A 85 18.39 12.57 -7.38
N ALA A 86 17.57 11.95 -6.53
CA ALA A 86 16.28 12.49 -6.14
C ALA A 86 16.45 13.76 -5.28
N PRO A 87 15.41 14.61 -5.15
CA PRO A 87 15.51 15.83 -4.36
C PRO A 87 15.87 15.64 -2.89
N ASP A 88 15.52 14.48 -2.34
CA ASP A 88 15.61 14.14 -0.91
C ASP A 88 16.50 12.91 -0.61
N SER A 89 17.21 12.40 -1.60
CA SER A 89 18.05 11.19 -1.45
C SER A 89 19.39 11.34 -2.16
N TRP A 90 20.44 10.82 -1.58
CA TRP A 90 21.67 10.51 -2.29
C TRP A 90 21.40 9.46 -3.37
N PHE A 91 22.20 9.46 -4.42
CA PHE A 91 22.14 8.46 -5.47
C PHE A 91 23.55 8.07 -5.91
N SER A 92 23.83 6.78 -5.96
CA SER A 92 25.10 6.25 -6.45
C SER A 92 24.87 5.17 -7.50
N HIS A 93 25.63 5.24 -8.60
CA HIS A 93 25.55 4.27 -9.68
C HIS A 93 26.93 3.97 -10.25
N LEU A 94 27.05 2.81 -10.86
CA LEU A 94 28.18 2.49 -11.73
C LEU A 94 27.87 2.99 -13.13
N ALA A 95 28.80 3.75 -13.70
CA ALA A 95 28.81 4.13 -15.10
C ALA A 95 29.83 3.24 -15.83
N VAL A 96 29.33 2.37 -16.71
CA VAL A 96 30.15 1.50 -17.54
C VAL A 96 30.17 2.05 -18.96
N GLU A 97 31.35 2.43 -19.46
CA GLU A 97 31.49 2.90 -20.84
C GLU A 97 31.51 1.72 -21.80
N THR A 98 30.61 1.74 -22.79
CA THR A 98 30.61 0.77 -23.89
C THR A 98 31.41 1.32 -25.07
N ASN A 99 32.07 0.44 -25.85
CA ASN A 99 32.93 0.80 -26.98
C ASN A 99 34.00 1.87 -26.64
N PRO A 100 34.79 1.71 -25.57
CA PRO A 100 35.58 2.80 -24.98
C PRO A 100 36.62 3.40 -25.92
N GLN A 101 37.12 2.65 -26.96
CA GLN A 101 38.08 3.19 -27.91
C GLN A 101 37.48 4.31 -28.77
N THR A 102 36.18 4.25 -29.07
CA THR A 102 35.47 5.22 -29.90
C THR A 102 34.47 6.08 -29.15
N ASN A 103 34.22 5.77 -27.87
CA ASN A 103 33.27 6.50 -27.07
C ASN A 103 33.78 7.93 -26.74
N ARG A 104 32.91 8.90 -26.98
CA ARG A 104 33.14 10.31 -26.67
C ARG A 104 31.88 10.91 -26.10
N ASN A 105 32.04 11.73 -25.05
CA ASN A 105 30.94 12.44 -24.41
C ASN A 105 30.71 13.77 -25.10
N THR A 106 29.47 14.06 -25.43
CA THR A 106 29.03 15.37 -25.90
C THR A 106 28.12 15.98 -24.82
N TRP A 107 28.58 17.03 -24.17
CA TRP A 107 27.84 17.78 -23.17
C TRP A 107 27.01 18.87 -23.82
N LEU A 108 25.77 18.99 -23.39
CA LEU A 108 24.76 19.92 -23.87
C LEU A 108 24.32 20.87 -22.73
N GLU A 109 23.13 21.46 -22.89
CA GLU A 109 22.55 22.39 -21.94
C GLU A 109 22.31 21.77 -20.56
N PRO A 110 22.32 22.55 -19.47
CA PRO A 110 21.89 22.10 -18.16
C PRO A 110 20.43 21.63 -18.17
N VAL A 111 20.12 20.67 -17.30
CA VAL A 111 18.73 20.37 -16.90
C VAL A 111 18.32 21.46 -15.92
N ASP A 112 17.43 22.34 -16.34
CA ASP A 112 16.96 23.43 -15.48
C ASP A 112 16.09 22.93 -14.32
N ASP A 113 15.83 23.82 -13.35
CA ASP A 113 15.09 23.44 -12.14
C ASP A 113 13.63 23.05 -12.43
N ALA A 114 13.00 23.63 -13.43
CA ALA A 114 11.63 23.30 -13.82
C ALA A 114 11.55 21.91 -14.48
N GLN A 115 12.50 21.60 -15.37
CA GLN A 115 12.65 20.29 -15.99
C GLN A 115 12.91 19.22 -14.93
N TYR A 116 13.83 19.49 -14.01
CA TYR A 116 14.16 18.55 -12.93
C TYR A 116 12.98 18.35 -11.99
N ALA A 117 12.29 19.39 -11.56
CA ALA A 117 11.12 19.29 -10.70
C ALA A 117 9.99 18.50 -11.36
N ALA A 118 9.75 18.69 -12.65
CA ALA A 118 8.76 17.93 -13.40
C ALA A 118 9.13 16.45 -13.53
N ALA A 119 10.43 16.18 -13.75
CA ALA A 119 10.94 14.80 -13.90
C ALA A 119 10.95 14.01 -12.59
N THR A 120 11.11 14.68 -11.45
CA THR A 120 11.19 14.07 -10.11
C THR A 120 9.92 14.26 -9.30
N ALA A 121 8.90 14.88 -9.87
CA ALA A 121 7.60 14.99 -9.23
C ALA A 121 7.06 13.58 -8.93
N PRO A 122 6.55 13.33 -7.72
CA PRO A 122 5.85 12.09 -7.45
C PRO A 122 4.73 11.93 -8.49
N ALA A 123 4.52 10.70 -8.96
CA ALA A 123 3.36 10.41 -9.81
C ALA A 123 2.12 10.99 -9.13
N ALA A 124 1.30 11.71 -9.89
CA ALA A 124 0.06 12.26 -9.35
C ALA A 124 -0.69 11.13 -8.65
N ALA A 125 -1.01 11.31 -7.37
CA ALA A 125 -1.74 10.30 -6.61
C ALA A 125 -3.06 10.04 -7.36
N VAL A 126 -3.24 8.82 -7.84
CA VAL A 126 -4.52 8.38 -8.39
C VAL A 126 -5.49 8.34 -7.23
N VAL A 127 -6.45 9.25 -7.22
CA VAL A 127 -7.50 9.30 -6.19
C VAL A 127 -8.64 8.40 -6.66
N PRO A 128 -9.07 7.39 -5.86
CA PRO A 128 -10.20 6.54 -6.21
C PRO A 128 -11.46 7.36 -6.52
N GLN A 129 -12.10 7.10 -7.63
CA GLN A 129 -13.33 7.79 -8.04
C GLN A 129 -14.54 7.03 -7.48
N LEU A 130 -15.03 7.46 -6.33
CA LEU A 130 -16.16 6.84 -5.66
C LEU A 130 -17.47 7.53 -6.04
N GLY A 131 -18.50 6.72 -6.32
CA GLY A 131 -19.87 7.19 -6.55
C GLY A 131 -20.47 7.82 -5.29
N ALA A 132 -21.44 8.71 -5.47
CA ALA A 132 -22.08 9.45 -4.36
C ALA A 132 -22.67 8.52 -3.29
N GLU A 133 -23.21 7.38 -3.68
CA GLU A 133 -23.77 6.39 -2.77
C GLU A 133 -22.70 5.66 -1.97
N ALA A 134 -21.64 5.21 -2.62
CA ALA A 134 -20.49 4.60 -1.96
C ALA A 134 -19.85 5.56 -0.94
N LEU A 135 -19.69 6.84 -1.30
CA LEU A 135 -19.20 7.88 -0.40
C LEU A 135 -20.07 8.07 0.84
N ARG A 136 -21.39 8.13 0.66
CA ARG A 136 -22.33 8.29 1.79
C ARG A 136 -22.28 7.09 2.74
N ASN A 137 -22.46 5.88 2.20
CA ASN A 137 -22.51 4.66 2.99
C ASN A 137 -21.18 4.39 3.71
N ARG A 138 -20.06 4.67 3.04
CA ARG A 138 -18.75 4.58 3.64
C ARG A 138 -18.54 5.59 4.77
N ALA A 139 -18.99 6.84 4.57
CA ALA A 139 -18.88 7.89 5.57
C ALA A 139 -19.71 7.63 6.84
N GLU A 140 -20.85 6.94 6.72
CA GLU A 140 -21.65 6.50 7.86
C GLU A 140 -20.95 5.43 8.69
N LEU A 141 -20.20 4.54 8.05
CA LEU A 141 -19.51 3.44 8.71
C LEU A 141 -18.12 3.83 9.22
N PHE A 142 -17.37 4.63 8.45
CA PHE A 142 -15.95 4.89 8.72
C PHE A 142 -15.62 6.39 8.66
N SER A 143 -14.84 6.85 9.63
CA SER A 143 -14.27 8.20 9.62
C SER A 143 -12.91 8.19 8.90
N GLY A 144 -12.91 8.50 7.59
CA GLY A 144 -11.69 8.60 6.78
C GLY A 144 -11.25 7.31 6.09
N ASP A 145 -10.05 7.31 5.52
CA ASP A 145 -9.43 6.12 4.92
C ASP A 145 -8.76 5.26 6.00
N ALA A 146 -9.49 4.26 6.48
CA ALA A 146 -9.03 3.39 7.55
C ALA A 146 -7.91 2.41 7.12
N SER A 147 -7.75 2.15 5.82
CA SER A 147 -6.82 1.14 5.31
C SER A 147 -5.50 1.73 4.79
N GLY A 148 -5.48 3.00 4.38
CA GLY A 148 -4.37 3.61 3.65
C GLY A 148 -4.20 3.08 2.20
N LEU A 149 -5.00 2.09 1.80
CA LEU A 149 -4.89 1.46 0.48
C LEU A 149 -5.29 2.40 -0.66
N GLY A 150 -6.06 3.45 -0.39
CA GLY A 150 -6.37 4.46 -1.40
C GLY A 150 -5.13 5.15 -2.00
N ALA A 151 -4.01 5.15 -1.27
CA ALA A 151 -2.74 5.70 -1.76
C ALA A 151 -1.86 4.68 -2.49
N THR A 152 -1.92 3.40 -2.10
CA THR A 152 -1.08 2.32 -2.67
C THR A 152 -1.79 1.51 -3.75
N ASP A 153 -3.10 1.32 -3.61
CA ASP A 153 -3.93 0.45 -4.45
C ASP A 153 -5.24 1.16 -4.85
N PRO A 154 -5.17 2.35 -5.49
CA PRO A 154 -6.35 3.19 -5.75
C PRO A 154 -7.40 2.51 -6.63
N GLU A 155 -7.00 1.74 -7.64
CA GLU A 155 -7.92 1.01 -8.51
C GLU A 155 -8.69 -0.08 -7.75
N LEU A 156 -8.01 -0.82 -6.86
CA LEU A 156 -8.66 -1.81 -6.01
C LEU A 156 -9.71 -1.15 -5.13
N ILE A 157 -9.39 -0.02 -4.50
CA ILE A 157 -10.32 0.71 -3.63
C ILE A 157 -11.49 1.29 -4.44
N GLU A 158 -11.23 1.82 -5.63
CA GLU A 158 -12.29 2.33 -6.50
C GLU A 158 -13.31 1.24 -6.85
N ILE A 159 -12.83 0.07 -7.28
CA ILE A 159 -13.69 -1.06 -7.65
C ILE A 159 -14.41 -1.61 -6.41
N PHE A 160 -13.66 -1.88 -5.34
CA PHE A 160 -14.21 -2.52 -4.14
C PHE A 160 -15.22 -1.63 -3.42
N ASP A 161 -14.90 -0.36 -3.17
CA ASP A 161 -15.76 0.54 -2.42
C ASP A 161 -17.04 0.89 -3.21
N ASN A 162 -16.95 1.08 -4.53
CA ASN A 162 -18.13 1.29 -5.37
C ASN A 162 -19.05 0.07 -5.35
N PHE A 163 -18.51 -1.13 -5.41
CA PHE A 163 -19.28 -2.36 -5.35
C PHE A 163 -19.85 -2.58 -3.93
N ALA A 164 -19.00 -2.62 -2.91
CA ALA A 164 -19.40 -2.98 -1.55
C ALA A 164 -20.33 -1.94 -0.91
N PHE A 165 -20.00 -0.66 -1.02
CA PHE A 165 -20.73 0.43 -0.38
C PHE A 165 -21.72 1.13 -1.33
N GLY A 166 -21.52 1.04 -2.64
CA GLY A 166 -22.46 1.58 -3.63
C GLY A 166 -23.59 0.60 -3.96
N GLU A 167 -23.23 -0.58 -4.43
CA GLU A 167 -24.21 -1.53 -4.96
C GLU A 167 -24.74 -2.50 -3.89
N VAL A 168 -23.83 -3.20 -3.17
CA VAL A 168 -24.21 -4.26 -2.22
C VAL A 168 -24.87 -3.70 -0.96
N ALA A 169 -24.40 -2.57 -0.45
CA ALA A 169 -24.95 -1.97 0.77
C ALA A 169 -26.43 -1.59 0.63
N GLY A 170 -26.84 -1.16 -0.55
CA GLY A 170 -28.24 -0.82 -0.87
C GLY A 170 -29.09 -2.00 -1.37
N TYR A 171 -28.53 -3.20 -1.52
CA TYR A 171 -29.24 -4.32 -2.10
C TYR A 171 -30.08 -5.08 -1.05
N GLY A 172 -31.38 -5.28 -1.36
CA GLY A 172 -32.33 -6.01 -0.51
C GLY A 172 -32.78 -5.21 0.72
N ASP A 173 -33.49 -5.88 1.63
CA ASP A 173 -34.20 -5.27 2.76
C ASP A 173 -33.45 -5.43 4.10
N LEU A 174 -32.18 -5.89 4.07
CA LEU A 174 -31.40 -6.09 5.29
C LEU A 174 -30.90 -4.74 5.82
N ASP A 175 -31.26 -4.40 7.04
CA ASP A 175 -30.78 -3.17 7.69
C ASP A 175 -29.27 -3.19 7.91
N THR A 176 -28.66 -2.01 8.00
CA THR A 176 -27.21 -1.85 8.11
C THR A 176 -26.62 -2.55 9.34
N PRO A 177 -27.19 -2.43 10.57
CA PRO A 177 -26.67 -3.13 11.74
C PRO A 177 -26.63 -4.66 11.54
N THR A 178 -27.71 -5.25 11.04
CA THR A 178 -27.80 -6.70 10.76
C THR A 178 -26.78 -7.12 9.70
N ARG A 179 -26.65 -6.35 8.62
CA ARG A 179 -25.66 -6.58 7.57
C ARG A 179 -24.23 -6.55 8.14
N MET A 180 -23.94 -5.59 9.00
CA MET A 180 -22.63 -5.50 9.65
C MET A 180 -22.35 -6.68 10.57
N MET A 181 -23.33 -7.18 11.32
CA MET A 181 -23.16 -8.41 12.10
C MET A 181 -22.86 -9.64 11.22
N CYS A 182 -23.49 -9.76 10.06
CA CYS A 182 -23.16 -10.83 9.08
C CYS A 182 -21.72 -10.68 8.55
N ILE A 183 -21.27 -9.45 8.29
CA ILE A 183 -19.88 -9.18 7.86
C ILE A 183 -18.89 -9.56 8.98
N LEU A 184 -19.16 -9.21 10.24
CA LEU A 184 -18.33 -9.62 11.37
C LEU A 184 -18.23 -11.15 11.48
N ALA A 185 -19.35 -11.87 11.35
CA ALA A 185 -19.35 -13.33 11.34
C ALA A 185 -18.51 -13.90 10.18
N SER A 186 -18.61 -13.29 9.00
CA SER A 186 -17.81 -13.67 7.82
C SER A 186 -16.32 -13.44 8.03
N CYS A 187 -15.92 -12.30 8.62
CA CYS A 187 -14.52 -12.02 8.95
C CYS A 187 -13.96 -13.06 9.93
N ILE A 188 -14.73 -13.47 10.94
CA ILE A 188 -14.32 -14.52 11.88
C ILE A 188 -14.15 -15.86 11.15
N ALA A 189 -15.10 -16.23 10.31
CA ALA A 189 -15.04 -17.48 9.55
C ALA A 189 -13.83 -17.52 8.59
N ALA A 190 -13.56 -16.41 7.92
CA ALA A 190 -12.42 -16.23 7.02
C ALA A 190 -11.08 -15.99 7.74
N GLN A 191 -11.07 -15.82 9.06
CA GLN A 191 -9.88 -15.51 9.88
C GLN A 191 -9.24 -14.15 9.51
N GLY A 192 -10.03 -13.19 9.04
CA GLY A 192 -9.62 -11.84 8.65
C GLY A 192 -9.56 -10.88 9.83
N GLN A 193 -8.52 -10.96 10.65
CA GLN A 193 -8.42 -10.19 11.91
C GLN A 193 -8.35 -8.67 11.69
N ALA A 194 -7.56 -8.22 10.71
CA ALA A 194 -7.41 -6.80 10.41
C ALA A 194 -8.74 -6.21 9.94
N GLU A 195 -9.41 -6.90 9.02
CA GLU A 195 -10.71 -6.49 8.48
C GLU A 195 -11.80 -6.52 9.57
N PHE A 196 -11.79 -7.53 10.43
CA PHE A 196 -12.70 -7.59 11.58
C PHE A 196 -12.59 -6.34 12.47
N ARG A 197 -11.37 -5.88 12.77
CA ARG A 197 -11.14 -4.67 13.57
C ARG A 197 -11.81 -3.45 12.93
N THR A 198 -11.62 -3.28 11.63
CA THR A 198 -12.20 -2.19 10.84
C THR A 198 -13.73 -2.30 10.79
N MET A 199 -14.24 -3.48 10.46
CA MET A 199 -15.69 -3.72 10.34
C MET A 199 -16.40 -3.63 11.68
N LEU A 200 -15.75 -4.03 12.80
CA LEU A 200 -16.33 -3.84 14.13
C LEU A 200 -16.48 -2.34 14.48
N ALA A 201 -15.50 -1.53 14.13
CA ALA A 201 -15.63 -0.08 14.31
C ALA A 201 -16.80 0.48 13.49
N GLY A 202 -16.96 0.07 12.24
CA GLY A 202 -18.09 0.43 11.39
C GLY A 202 -19.43 -0.09 11.93
N ALA A 203 -19.48 -1.34 12.41
CA ALA A 203 -20.69 -1.92 13.01
C ALA A 203 -21.18 -1.13 14.22
N LEU A 204 -20.27 -0.72 15.11
CA LEU A 204 -20.60 0.12 16.25
C LEU A 204 -21.10 1.51 15.82
N ASN A 205 -20.55 2.09 14.76
CA ASN A 205 -21.04 3.35 14.18
C ASN A 205 -22.43 3.20 13.57
N ALA A 206 -22.72 2.04 12.97
CA ALA A 206 -24.03 1.69 12.40
C ALA A 206 -25.10 1.35 13.47
N GLY A 207 -24.74 1.35 14.76
CA GLY A 207 -25.69 1.10 15.85
C GLY A 207 -25.69 -0.33 16.39
N VAL A 208 -24.80 -1.22 15.93
CA VAL A 208 -24.59 -2.52 16.59
C VAL A 208 -24.06 -2.27 17.99
N THR A 209 -24.75 -2.83 18.99
CA THR A 209 -24.37 -2.67 20.38
C THR A 209 -23.14 -3.50 20.74
N PRO A 210 -22.38 -3.13 21.79
CA PRO A 210 -21.29 -3.95 22.29
C PRO A 210 -21.69 -5.38 22.64
N VAL A 211 -22.91 -5.57 23.14
CA VAL A 211 -23.47 -6.89 23.48
C VAL A 211 -23.68 -7.70 22.22
N GLU A 212 -24.36 -7.17 21.20
CA GLU A 212 -24.60 -7.86 19.94
C GLU A 212 -23.28 -8.25 19.26
N ALA A 213 -22.29 -7.35 19.20
CA ALA A 213 -20.98 -7.65 18.65
C ALA A 213 -20.29 -8.82 19.39
N LYS A 214 -20.42 -8.88 20.73
CA LYS A 214 -19.91 -9.99 21.53
C LYS A 214 -20.66 -11.30 21.30
N GLU A 215 -21.99 -11.22 21.15
CA GLU A 215 -22.81 -12.40 20.87
C GLU A 215 -22.47 -13.01 19.49
N VAL A 216 -22.15 -12.21 18.47
CA VAL A 216 -21.65 -12.71 17.19
C VAL A 216 -20.36 -13.55 17.40
N LEU A 217 -19.42 -13.07 18.23
CA LEU A 217 -18.20 -13.81 18.55
C LEU A 217 -18.50 -15.12 19.31
N TYR A 218 -19.36 -15.05 20.32
CA TYR A 218 -19.70 -16.23 21.11
C TYR A 218 -20.43 -17.27 20.28
N GLN A 219 -21.33 -16.84 19.41
CA GLN A 219 -22.05 -17.72 18.51
C GLN A 219 -21.13 -18.34 17.43
N ALA A 220 -20.03 -17.70 17.05
CA ALA A 220 -19.07 -18.27 16.12
C ALA A 220 -18.28 -19.48 16.71
N VAL A 221 -18.15 -19.56 18.06
CA VAL A 221 -17.36 -20.63 18.71
C VAL A 221 -17.79 -22.05 18.33
N PRO A 222 -19.08 -22.42 18.34
CA PRO A 222 -19.51 -23.77 17.96
C PRO A 222 -19.25 -24.12 16.49
N TYR A 223 -19.08 -23.12 15.61
CA TYR A 223 -18.86 -23.34 14.18
C TYR A 223 -17.38 -23.41 13.78
N VAL A 224 -16.55 -22.51 14.31
CA VAL A 224 -15.13 -22.41 13.91
C VAL A 224 -14.15 -22.83 14.99
N GLY A 225 -14.62 -23.02 16.22
CA GLY A 225 -13.84 -23.42 17.38
C GLY A 225 -13.23 -22.26 18.17
N MET A 226 -13.12 -22.43 19.50
CA MET A 226 -12.63 -21.39 20.41
C MET A 226 -11.25 -20.89 20.05
N ALA A 227 -10.34 -21.77 19.62
CA ALA A 227 -8.97 -21.41 19.27
C ALA A 227 -8.89 -20.37 18.13
N LYS A 228 -9.84 -20.45 17.19
CA LYS A 228 -9.92 -19.50 16.06
C LYS A 228 -10.66 -18.19 16.42
N VAL A 229 -11.53 -18.23 17.43
CA VAL A 229 -12.29 -17.06 17.86
C VAL A 229 -11.54 -16.19 18.88
N LEU A 230 -10.60 -16.77 19.61
CA LEU A 230 -9.95 -16.12 20.76
C LEU A 230 -9.29 -14.78 20.39
N ASP A 231 -8.57 -14.72 19.29
CA ASP A 231 -7.92 -13.48 18.83
C ASP A 231 -8.94 -12.37 18.51
N PHE A 232 -10.08 -12.75 17.92
CA PHE A 232 -11.17 -11.80 17.64
C PHE A 232 -11.82 -11.27 18.93
N VAL A 233 -11.89 -12.09 19.99
CA VAL A 233 -12.34 -11.63 21.32
C VAL A 233 -11.40 -10.55 21.87
N HIS A 234 -10.08 -10.75 21.74
CA HIS A 234 -9.10 -9.74 22.15
C HIS A 234 -9.24 -8.46 21.33
N ILE A 235 -9.33 -8.58 19.99
CA ILE A 235 -9.55 -7.43 19.10
C ILE A 235 -10.82 -6.67 19.49
N ALA A 236 -11.92 -7.38 19.76
CA ALA A 236 -13.17 -6.74 20.16
C ALA A 236 -13.05 -6.03 21.49
N ASN A 237 -12.36 -6.63 22.48
CA ASN A 237 -12.10 -5.98 23.76
C ASN A 237 -11.32 -4.69 23.59
N ASP A 238 -10.24 -4.70 22.80
CA ASP A 238 -9.43 -3.52 22.51
C ASP A 238 -10.26 -2.40 21.87
N VAL A 239 -11.06 -2.72 20.85
CA VAL A 239 -11.91 -1.75 20.16
C VAL A 239 -12.94 -1.15 21.11
N LEU A 240 -13.61 -1.98 21.93
CA LEU A 240 -14.61 -1.55 22.88
C LEU A 240 -14.02 -0.64 23.97
N VAL A 241 -12.88 -1.03 24.55
CA VAL A 241 -12.19 -0.24 25.57
C VAL A 241 -11.71 1.10 24.99
N THR A 242 -11.16 1.10 23.77
CA THR A 242 -10.76 2.35 23.10
C THR A 242 -11.94 3.31 22.89
N ARG A 243 -13.15 2.78 22.74
CA ARG A 243 -14.39 3.55 22.64
C ARG A 243 -15.04 3.90 24.01
N GLY A 244 -14.34 3.64 25.10
CA GLY A 244 -14.81 3.96 26.46
C GLY A 244 -15.86 2.98 27.02
N VAL A 245 -16.04 1.81 26.40
CA VAL A 245 -16.95 0.78 26.91
C VAL A 245 -16.29 0.04 28.06
N ALA A 246 -16.93 0.03 29.22
CA ALA A 246 -16.46 -0.71 30.38
C ALA A 246 -16.63 -2.23 30.18
N LEU A 247 -15.62 -3.01 30.53
CA LEU A 247 -15.66 -4.47 30.52
C LEU A 247 -15.50 -4.99 31.95
N PRO A 248 -16.11 -6.14 32.30
CA PRO A 248 -16.96 -6.99 31.45
C PRO A 248 -18.32 -6.38 31.17
N LEU A 249 -18.91 -6.76 30.02
CA LEU A 249 -20.32 -6.43 29.73
C LEU A 249 -21.24 -7.26 30.64
N GLU A 250 -22.49 -6.79 30.81
CA GLU A 250 -23.51 -7.56 31.51
C GLU A 250 -23.76 -8.90 30.82
N GLY A 251 -23.84 -9.97 31.63
CA GLY A 251 -24.03 -11.33 31.12
C GLY A 251 -25.43 -11.52 30.55
N GLN A 252 -25.51 -12.13 29.35
CA GLN A 252 -26.74 -12.36 28.62
C GLN A 252 -27.26 -13.81 28.74
N SER A 253 -26.57 -14.68 29.50
CA SER A 253 -26.96 -16.07 29.66
C SER A 253 -28.30 -16.22 30.34
N THR A 254 -29.25 -16.89 29.66
CA THR A 254 -30.58 -17.24 30.24
C THR A 254 -30.64 -18.66 30.76
N THR A 255 -29.55 -19.40 30.74
CA THR A 255 -29.48 -20.81 31.14
C THR A 255 -28.43 -21.04 32.23
N SER A 256 -28.61 -22.11 33.00
CA SER A 256 -27.61 -22.67 33.94
C SER A 256 -27.12 -24.02 33.43
N PRO A 257 -26.03 -24.58 33.99
CA PRO A 257 -25.59 -25.96 33.67
C PRO A 257 -26.70 -27.01 33.77
N GLY A 258 -27.62 -26.86 34.72
CA GLY A 258 -28.72 -27.81 34.93
C GLY A 258 -29.90 -27.63 33.96
N THR A 259 -30.06 -26.46 33.33
CA THR A 259 -31.23 -26.17 32.46
C THR A 259 -30.88 -26.03 30.99
N ARG A 260 -29.57 -25.93 30.62
CA ARG A 260 -29.16 -25.61 29.27
C ARG A 260 -29.56 -26.65 28.24
N PHE A 261 -29.52 -27.97 28.58
CA PHE A 261 -29.90 -29.04 27.66
C PHE A 261 -31.39 -28.95 27.26
N GLU A 262 -32.26 -28.90 28.28
CA GLU A 262 -33.71 -28.81 28.04
C GLU A 262 -34.10 -27.57 27.28
N ARG A 263 -33.55 -26.39 27.64
CA ARG A 263 -33.79 -25.16 26.97
C ARG A 263 -33.23 -25.13 25.52
N GLY A 264 -32.03 -25.66 25.30
CA GLY A 264 -31.45 -25.80 23.97
C GLY A 264 -32.28 -26.71 23.08
N LEU A 265 -32.73 -27.88 23.60
CA LEU A 265 -33.61 -28.78 22.89
C LEU A 265 -34.97 -28.15 22.57
N ALA A 266 -35.52 -27.34 23.47
CA ALA A 266 -36.76 -26.60 23.23
C ALA A 266 -36.63 -25.61 22.09
N VAL A 267 -35.53 -24.86 22.03
CA VAL A 267 -35.23 -23.91 20.95
C VAL A 267 -35.07 -24.64 19.61
N GLN A 268 -34.31 -25.74 19.58
CA GLN A 268 -34.15 -26.53 18.36
C GLN A 268 -35.49 -27.06 17.87
N LYS A 269 -36.33 -27.59 18.76
CA LYS A 269 -37.69 -28.03 18.38
C LYS A 269 -38.61 -26.94 17.88
N ALA A 270 -38.46 -25.72 18.42
CA ALA A 270 -39.20 -24.55 17.96
C ALA A 270 -38.79 -24.11 16.55
N ILE A 271 -37.47 -24.20 16.21
CA ILE A 271 -36.95 -23.80 14.91
C ILE A 271 -37.19 -24.86 13.83
N PHE A 272 -36.88 -26.12 14.12
CA PHE A 272 -36.85 -27.21 13.14
C PHE A 272 -38.10 -28.12 13.17
N GLY A 273 -38.92 -27.98 14.18
CA GLY A 273 -40.07 -28.87 14.43
C GLY A 273 -39.69 -30.10 15.24
N ALA A 274 -40.58 -30.54 16.15
CA ALA A 274 -40.34 -31.63 17.09
C ALA A 274 -40.08 -33.01 16.43
N GLY A 275 -40.45 -33.18 15.16
CA GLY A 275 -40.25 -34.45 14.42
C GLY A 275 -38.86 -34.57 13.74
N HIS A 276 -38.03 -33.54 13.79
CA HIS A 276 -36.69 -33.50 13.16
C HIS A 276 -35.53 -33.55 14.16
N ILE A 277 -35.82 -33.68 15.45
CA ILE A 277 -34.82 -33.63 16.53
C ILE A 277 -34.98 -34.87 17.46
#